data_8da37cebeec356ed915d5e4acafd35cd
#
_entry.id   8da37cebeec356ed915d5e4acafd35cd
#
_cell.length_a   1.000
_cell.length_b   1.000
_cell.length_c   1.000
_cell.angle_alpha   90.00
_cell.angle_beta   90.00
_cell.angle_gamma   90.00
#
_symmetry.space_group_name_H-M   'P 1'
#
loop_
_entity.id
_entity.type
_entity.pdbx_description
1 polymer ?
#
loop_
_entity_poly.entity_id
_entity_poly.type
_entity_poly.pdbx_seq_one_letter_code
_entity_poly.pdbx_strand_id
1 'polypeptide(L)'
;MEIRILGRDLEVSEIGFGCMGMSHAYGTVSTQKEAEELIEKAIDEGCTFFDTAEIYGTTEDPHHNEKLLGEVLRPYRNKIVLASKCGIRFDETATTVNKPLIPDGRPETIKASIEGSLMRLNTDHLDLYYIHRIDMTVPIEETAGAMKELMEQGKITHWGLSEASEEIIRRAHKVCPVTAIQNRYSMMYRDYEKLFPVLEELKIGFVAFSPLANGLLTAAYHSHGEFEKLGDYRSAMPQFT
;
A
#
# COMPACT_ATOMS: atom_id res chain seq x y z
N MET A 1 4.59 -17.21 -12.27
CA MET A 1 3.43 -16.30 -12.44
C MET A 1 3.53 -15.55 -13.75
N GLU A 2 2.41 -15.10 -14.33
CA GLU A 2 2.43 -14.20 -15.48
C GLU A 2 2.92 -12.81 -15.08
N ILE A 3 3.48 -12.07 -16.04
CA ILE A 3 3.89 -10.67 -15.84
C ILE A 3 2.78 -9.75 -16.36
N ARG A 4 2.52 -8.69 -15.62
CA ARG A 4 1.62 -7.59 -15.98
C ARG A 4 2.40 -6.28 -16.02
N ILE A 5 1.92 -5.33 -16.79
CA ILE A 5 2.50 -3.99 -16.85
C ILE A 5 1.55 -3.02 -16.16
N LEU A 6 2.01 -2.37 -15.11
CA LEU A 6 1.33 -1.25 -14.50
C LEU A 6 1.78 0.05 -15.19
N GLY A 7 0.80 0.88 -15.54
CA GLY A 7 1.10 2.10 -16.25
C GLY A 7 1.67 1.83 -17.65
N ARG A 8 2.84 2.37 -17.91
CA ARG A 8 3.50 2.29 -19.22
C ARG A 8 4.57 1.22 -19.30
N ASP A 9 5.27 0.96 -18.19
CA ASP A 9 6.54 0.25 -18.20
C ASP A 9 6.91 -0.47 -16.89
N LEU A 10 6.09 -0.37 -15.81
CA LEU A 10 6.38 -1.08 -14.57
C LEU A 10 5.92 -2.55 -14.65
N GLU A 11 6.85 -3.46 -14.88
CA GLU A 11 6.59 -4.89 -14.90
C GLU A 11 6.46 -5.44 -13.47
N VAL A 12 5.36 -6.17 -13.22
CA VAL A 12 5.06 -6.82 -11.94
C VAL A 12 4.53 -8.23 -12.17
N SER A 13 4.66 -9.12 -11.20
CA SER A 13 3.89 -10.37 -11.19
C SER A 13 2.38 -10.05 -11.10
N GLU A 14 1.55 -10.82 -11.77
CA GLU A 14 0.08 -10.62 -11.78
C GLU A 14 -0.55 -10.69 -10.39
N ILE A 15 0.08 -11.45 -9.49
CA ILE A 15 -0.25 -11.50 -8.06
C ILE A 15 0.85 -10.80 -7.29
N GLY A 16 0.48 -9.73 -6.57
CA GLY A 16 1.36 -9.05 -5.63
C GLY A 16 1.15 -9.55 -4.21
N PHE A 17 2.20 -9.49 -3.41
CA PHE A 17 2.18 -9.87 -2.00
C PHE A 17 1.95 -8.63 -1.12
N GLY A 18 0.76 -8.52 -0.51
CA GLY A 18 0.45 -7.49 0.48
C GLY A 18 1.02 -7.84 1.85
N CYS A 19 2.01 -7.07 2.30
CA CYS A 19 2.75 -7.36 3.54
C CYS A 19 2.07 -6.86 4.82
N MET A 20 0.95 -6.11 4.70
CA MET A 20 0.24 -5.52 5.85
C MET A 20 -0.01 -6.54 6.96
N GLY A 21 -0.48 -7.73 6.61
CA GLY A 21 -0.86 -8.77 7.58
C GLY A 21 0.29 -9.32 8.43
N MET A 22 1.54 -9.02 8.09
CA MET A 22 2.70 -9.45 8.89
C MET A 22 2.83 -8.71 10.22
N SER A 23 2.28 -7.49 10.34
CA SER A 23 2.42 -6.69 11.56
C SER A 23 1.28 -5.75 11.85
N HIS A 24 0.23 -5.72 11.02
CA HIS A 24 -0.85 -4.76 11.15
C HIS A 24 -2.21 -5.40 10.91
N ALA A 25 -3.21 -4.96 11.66
CA ALA A 25 -4.64 -5.22 11.47
C ALA A 25 -5.16 -6.63 11.77
N TYR A 26 -4.37 -7.69 11.73
CA TYR A 26 -4.84 -9.07 11.90
C TYR A 26 -4.43 -9.72 13.23
N GLY A 27 -4.03 -8.93 14.22
CA GLY A 27 -3.88 -9.32 15.62
C GLY A 27 -2.52 -9.91 16.00
N THR A 28 -1.80 -10.55 15.11
CA THR A 28 -0.47 -11.11 15.39
C THR A 28 0.61 -10.42 14.56
N VAL A 29 1.78 -10.22 15.19
CA VAL A 29 2.97 -9.71 14.51
C VAL A 29 3.85 -10.90 14.16
N SER A 30 4.22 -11.05 12.90
CA SER A 30 5.12 -12.09 12.44
C SER A 30 6.53 -11.87 13.00
N THR A 31 7.16 -12.93 13.42
CA THR A 31 8.61 -12.93 13.69
C THR A 31 9.37 -12.73 12.37
N GLN A 32 10.61 -12.29 12.47
CA GLN A 32 11.49 -12.17 11.31
C GLN A 32 11.59 -13.48 10.54
N LYS A 33 11.75 -14.60 11.24
CA LYS A 33 11.85 -15.92 10.62
C LYS A 33 10.59 -16.33 9.85
N GLU A 34 9.40 -16.09 10.42
CA GLU A 34 8.14 -16.36 9.73
C GLU A 34 7.97 -15.49 8.47
N ALA A 35 8.39 -14.22 8.55
CA ALA A 35 8.38 -13.32 7.40
C ALA A 35 9.37 -13.78 6.32
N GLU A 36 10.58 -14.20 6.69
CA GLU A 36 11.58 -14.75 5.78
C GLU A 36 11.05 -15.99 5.04
N GLU A 37 10.54 -16.99 5.76
CA GLU A 37 9.98 -18.20 5.18
C GLU A 37 8.82 -17.92 4.22
N LEU A 38 7.97 -16.95 4.54
CA LEU A 38 6.81 -16.59 3.74
C LEU A 38 7.20 -15.85 2.45
N ILE A 39 8.15 -14.91 2.56
CA ILE A 39 8.66 -14.13 1.43
C ILE A 39 9.47 -15.01 0.49
N GLU A 40 10.35 -15.86 1.00
CA GLU A 40 11.11 -16.81 0.21
C GLU A 40 10.19 -17.71 -0.62
N LYS A 41 9.16 -18.28 0.02
CA LYS A 41 8.16 -19.07 -0.68
C LYS A 41 7.42 -18.29 -1.75
N ALA A 42 7.02 -17.04 -1.48
CA ALA A 42 6.34 -16.21 -2.47
C ALA A 42 7.24 -15.94 -3.69
N ILE A 43 8.52 -15.66 -3.47
CA ILE A 43 9.52 -15.45 -4.53
C ILE A 43 9.73 -16.73 -5.34
N ASP A 44 9.85 -17.88 -4.70
CA ASP A 44 10.00 -19.18 -5.37
C ASP A 44 8.79 -19.52 -6.26
N GLU A 45 7.59 -19.08 -5.88
CA GLU A 45 6.36 -19.18 -6.68
C GLU A 45 6.28 -18.11 -7.79
N GLY A 46 7.29 -17.23 -7.90
CA GLY A 46 7.40 -16.21 -8.94
C GLY A 46 6.73 -14.87 -8.61
N CYS A 47 6.43 -14.60 -7.34
CA CYS A 47 5.96 -13.28 -6.93
C CYS A 47 7.12 -12.28 -6.93
N THR A 48 6.97 -11.19 -7.68
CA THR A 48 7.97 -10.11 -7.74
C THR A 48 7.47 -8.79 -7.18
N PHE A 49 6.19 -8.66 -6.85
CA PHE A 49 5.58 -7.41 -6.41
C PHE A 49 5.20 -7.48 -4.92
N PHE A 50 5.88 -6.68 -4.09
CA PHE A 50 5.68 -6.61 -2.63
C PHE A 50 5.19 -5.23 -2.23
N ASP A 51 4.11 -5.17 -1.45
CA ASP A 51 3.41 -3.94 -1.08
C ASP A 51 3.34 -3.77 0.44
N THR A 52 3.82 -2.64 0.94
CA THR A 52 3.75 -2.21 2.34
C THR A 52 3.21 -0.80 2.48
N ALA A 53 3.33 -0.19 3.65
CA ALA A 53 3.09 1.23 3.91
C ALA A 53 3.83 1.68 5.18
N GLU A 54 4.16 2.97 5.26
CA GLU A 54 4.85 3.56 6.42
C GLU A 54 4.12 3.36 7.74
N ILE A 55 2.78 3.24 7.70
CA ILE A 55 1.93 3.12 8.89
C ILE A 55 1.52 1.68 9.23
N TYR A 56 2.05 0.67 8.52
CA TYR A 56 1.74 -0.72 8.82
C TYR A 56 2.59 -1.24 9.98
N GLY A 57 2.17 -0.93 11.18
CA GLY A 57 2.85 -1.37 12.40
C GLY A 57 1.88 -1.59 13.54
N THR A 58 2.44 -1.64 14.74
CA THR A 58 1.71 -1.75 15.99
C THR A 58 1.53 -0.37 16.64
N THR A 59 0.80 -0.31 17.74
CA THR A 59 0.68 0.92 18.55
C THR A 59 2.04 1.37 19.11
N GLU A 60 2.90 0.41 19.44
CA GLU A 60 4.23 0.65 20.02
C GLU A 60 5.27 1.02 18.96
N ASP A 61 5.13 0.46 17.75
CA ASP A 61 6.02 0.74 16.61
C ASP A 61 5.20 0.88 15.31
N PRO A 62 4.72 2.09 15.01
CA PRO A 62 3.87 2.35 13.84
C PRO A 62 4.50 2.01 12.49
N HIS A 63 5.83 1.88 12.45
CA HIS A 63 6.60 1.62 11.24
C HIS A 63 7.21 0.21 11.20
N HIS A 64 6.75 -0.69 12.05
CA HIS A 64 7.33 -2.02 12.22
C HIS A 64 7.40 -2.82 10.91
N ASN A 65 6.37 -2.72 10.07
CA ASN A 65 6.31 -3.47 8.81
C ASN A 65 7.47 -3.14 7.86
N GLU A 66 7.74 -1.86 7.63
CA GLU A 66 8.86 -1.46 6.77
C GLU A 66 10.22 -1.87 7.34
N LYS A 67 10.41 -1.83 8.67
CA LYS A 67 11.64 -2.30 9.32
C LYS A 67 11.84 -3.80 9.10
N LEU A 68 10.80 -4.60 9.34
CA LEU A 68 10.81 -6.03 9.13
C LEU A 68 11.14 -6.37 7.66
N LEU A 69 10.47 -5.71 6.72
CA LEU A 69 10.67 -5.94 5.29
C LEU A 69 12.03 -5.46 4.80
N GLY A 70 12.59 -4.40 5.37
CA GLY A 70 13.93 -3.92 5.05
C GLY A 70 15.03 -4.95 5.31
N GLU A 71 14.84 -5.78 6.34
CA GLU A 71 15.76 -6.90 6.61
C GLU A 71 15.50 -8.10 5.69
N VAL A 72 14.23 -8.49 5.54
CA VAL A 72 13.85 -9.73 4.87
C VAL A 72 13.94 -9.63 3.34
N LEU A 73 13.57 -8.48 2.74
CA LEU A 73 13.61 -8.26 1.29
C LEU A 73 15.00 -7.87 0.76
N ARG A 74 15.93 -7.49 1.62
CA ARG A 74 17.27 -7.04 1.24
C ARG A 74 18.01 -7.99 0.28
N PRO A 75 18.00 -9.32 0.47
CA PRO A 75 18.66 -10.25 -0.46
C PRO A 75 18.03 -10.26 -1.85
N TYR A 76 16.78 -9.84 -1.98
CA TYR A 76 15.98 -9.93 -3.19
C TYR A 76 15.76 -8.59 -3.88
N ARG A 77 16.24 -7.47 -3.29
CA ARG A 77 15.90 -6.10 -3.72
C ARG A 77 15.98 -5.87 -5.23
N ASN A 78 17.00 -6.39 -5.88
CA ASN A 78 17.21 -6.22 -7.33
C ASN A 78 16.37 -7.15 -8.21
N LYS A 79 15.53 -7.99 -7.61
CA LYS A 79 14.68 -8.97 -8.31
C LYS A 79 13.19 -8.71 -8.11
N ILE A 80 12.86 -7.70 -7.33
CA ILE A 80 11.49 -7.41 -6.91
C ILE A 80 11.11 -5.96 -7.22
N VAL A 81 9.82 -5.73 -7.32
CA VAL A 81 9.20 -4.41 -7.29
C VAL A 81 8.71 -4.18 -5.87
N LEU A 82 9.28 -3.18 -5.21
CA LEU A 82 8.94 -2.81 -3.84
C LEU A 82 8.06 -1.57 -3.82
N ALA A 83 6.84 -1.71 -3.33
CA ALA A 83 5.92 -0.61 -3.14
C ALA A 83 5.72 -0.26 -1.67
N SER A 84 5.63 1.04 -1.38
CA SER A 84 5.19 1.55 -0.08
C SER A 84 4.21 2.72 -0.26
N LYS A 85 3.68 3.24 0.86
CA LYS A 85 2.65 4.28 0.84
C LYS A 85 2.94 5.33 1.90
N CYS A 86 2.60 6.61 1.59
CA CYS A 86 2.68 7.75 2.50
C CYS A 86 1.40 8.58 2.50
N GLY A 87 1.46 9.72 3.17
CA GLY A 87 0.37 10.70 3.16
C GLY A 87 -0.73 10.39 4.16
N ILE A 88 -0.40 9.66 5.22
CA ILE A 88 -1.24 9.49 6.42
C ILE A 88 -0.37 9.71 7.65
N ARG A 89 -0.89 10.45 8.60
CA ARG A 89 -0.25 10.66 9.92
C ARG A 89 -1.23 10.36 11.05
N PHE A 90 -0.70 10.18 12.25
CA PHE A 90 -1.53 10.10 13.45
C PHE A 90 -2.08 11.48 13.81
N ASP A 91 -3.32 11.51 14.29
CA ASP A 91 -3.89 12.73 14.87
C ASP A 91 -3.28 12.97 16.24
N GLU A 92 -2.23 13.83 16.30
CA GLU A 92 -1.55 14.19 17.54
C GLU A 92 -2.42 14.98 18.50
N THR A 93 -3.56 15.50 18.04
CA THR A 93 -4.53 16.21 18.89
C THR A 93 -5.49 15.28 19.61
N ALA A 94 -5.60 14.03 19.16
CA ALA A 94 -6.47 13.04 19.78
C ALA A 94 -5.91 12.58 21.14
N THR A 95 -6.81 12.48 22.12
CA THR A 95 -6.50 12.03 23.48
C THR A 95 -6.67 10.51 23.67
N THR A 96 -7.12 9.81 22.63
CA THR A 96 -7.32 8.36 22.64
C THR A 96 -6.00 7.62 22.52
N VAL A 97 -5.90 6.44 23.17
CA VAL A 97 -4.71 5.58 23.09
C VAL A 97 -4.41 5.20 21.64
N ASN A 98 -5.44 4.80 20.90
CA ASN A 98 -5.35 4.58 19.46
C ASN A 98 -5.68 5.89 18.74
N LYS A 99 -4.67 6.65 18.38
CA LYS A 99 -4.85 7.90 17.66
C LYS A 99 -5.44 7.65 16.27
N PRO A 100 -6.47 8.42 15.88
CA PRO A 100 -7.00 8.35 14.52
C PRO A 100 -5.92 8.63 13.47
N LEU A 101 -6.05 8.00 12.32
CA LEU A 101 -5.23 8.28 11.15
C LEU A 101 -5.93 9.33 10.31
N ILE A 102 -5.20 10.39 9.96
CA ILE A 102 -5.69 11.47 9.09
C ILE A 102 -4.81 11.59 7.86
N PRO A 103 -5.39 11.84 6.67
CA PRO A 103 -4.63 12.15 5.48
C PRO A 103 -3.77 13.40 5.65
N ASP A 104 -2.56 13.39 5.07
CA ASP A 104 -1.66 14.54 5.02
C ASP A 104 -0.90 14.52 3.69
N GLY A 105 -1.47 15.19 2.68
CA GLY A 105 -0.95 15.26 1.32
C GLY A 105 0.06 16.37 1.07
N ARG A 106 0.51 17.07 2.11
CA ARG A 106 1.43 18.20 1.97
C ARG A 106 2.80 17.76 1.46
N PRO A 107 3.41 18.53 0.56
CA PRO A 107 4.74 18.23 -0.01
C PRO A 107 5.81 17.94 1.04
N GLU A 108 5.86 18.71 2.12
CA GLU A 108 6.85 18.49 3.19
C GLU A 108 6.65 17.16 3.92
N THR A 109 5.39 16.73 4.14
CA THR A 109 5.10 15.43 4.75
C THR A 109 5.53 14.30 3.83
N ILE A 110 5.19 14.37 2.54
CA ILE A 110 5.58 13.36 1.56
C ILE A 110 7.10 13.21 1.46
N LYS A 111 7.83 14.35 1.42
CA LYS A 111 9.30 14.36 1.37
C LYS A 111 9.93 13.79 2.64
N ALA A 112 9.35 14.05 3.80
CA ALA A 112 9.83 13.45 5.06
C ALA A 112 9.52 11.95 5.14
N SER A 113 8.34 11.53 4.69
CA SER A 113 7.90 10.13 4.68
C SER A 113 8.82 9.25 3.82
N ILE A 114 9.20 9.69 2.61
CA ILE A 114 10.08 8.89 1.74
C ILE A 114 11.44 8.66 2.38
N GLU A 115 12.04 9.67 3.01
CA GLU A 115 13.33 9.52 3.71
C GLU A 115 13.25 8.45 4.81
N GLY A 116 12.17 8.51 5.59
CA GLY A 116 11.91 7.49 6.61
C GLY A 116 11.71 6.10 6.04
N SER A 117 10.92 5.98 4.97
CA SER A 117 10.65 4.68 4.31
C SER A 117 11.91 4.07 3.70
N LEU A 118 12.73 4.85 2.99
CA LEU A 118 14.00 4.37 2.42
C LEU A 118 14.96 3.86 3.49
N MET A 119 15.06 4.59 4.61
CA MET A 119 15.89 4.18 5.74
C MET A 119 15.39 2.88 6.36
N ARG A 120 14.08 2.75 6.63
CA ARG A 120 13.48 1.56 7.25
C ARG A 120 13.53 0.34 6.34
N LEU A 121 13.30 0.54 5.03
CA LEU A 121 13.33 -0.52 4.01
C LEU A 121 14.77 -0.86 3.54
N ASN A 122 15.78 -0.15 4.06
CA ASN A 122 17.19 -0.38 3.74
C ASN A 122 17.45 -0.41 2.23
N THR A 123 16.93 0.59 1.52
CA THR A 123 17.03 0.74 0.07
C THR A 123 17.24 2.20 -0.31
N ASP A 124 17.81 2.46 -1.47
CA ASP A 124 18.05 3.81 -2.01
C ASP A 124 16.86 4.36 -2.81
N HIS A 125 15.92 3.48 -3.24
CA HIS A 125 14.73 3.87 -3.96
C HIS A 125 13.57 2.91 -3.72
N LEU A 126 12.34 3.36 -4.02
CA LEU A 126 11.14 2.53 -4.16
C LEU A 126 10.75 2.44 -5.63
N ASP A 127 10.28 1.29 -6.05
CA ASP A 127 9.81 1.10 -7.43
C ASP A 127 8.42 1.72 -7.64
N LEU A 128 7.58 1.72 -6.61
CA LEU A 128 6.25 2.31 -6.67
C LEU A 128 5.87 2.93 -5.32
N TYR A 129 5.51 4.22 -5.33
CA TYR A 129 5.14 4.93 -4.11
C TYR A 129 3.75 5.50 -4.21
N TYR A 130 2.88 5.15 -3.27
CA TYR A 130 1.48 5.57 -3.29
C TYR A 130 1.18 6.70 -2.30
N ILE A 131 0.26 7.59 -2.69
CA ILE A 131 -0.52 8.36 -1.72
C ILE A 131 -1.59 7.43 -1.17
N HIS A 132 -1.51 7.14 0.14
CA HIS A 132 -2.32 6.11 0.80
C HIS A 132 -3.79 6.53 0.93
N ARG A 133 -4.05 7.81 1.21
CA ARG A 133 -5.39 8.43 1.22
C ARG A 133 -5.30 9.86 0.71
N ILE A 134 -6.32 10.28 0.01
CA ILE A 134 -6.37 11.63 -0.54
C ILE A 134 -6.67 12.63 0.56
N ASP A 135 -5.81 13.61 0.74
CA ASP A 135 -6.04 14.76 1.59
C ASP A 135 -6.82 15.82 0.81
N MET A 136 -8.10 15.98 1.16
CA MET A 136 -8.98 16.95 0.48
C MET A 136 -8.70 18.40 0.87
N THR A 137 -7.80 18.64 1.83
CA THR A 137 -7.41 20.00 2.27
C THR A 137 -6.20 20.54 1.52
N VAL A 138 -5.49 19.66 0.79
CA VAL A 138 -4.33 20.00 -0.03
C VAL A 138 -4.69 19.81 -1.51
N PRO A 139 -4.43 20.80 -2.39
CA PRO A 139 -4.61 20.61 -3.83
C PRO A 139 -3.78 19.40 -4.32
N ILE A 140 -4.44 18.47 -5.02
CA ILE A 140 -3.76 17.25 -5.48
C ILE A 140 -2.58 17.56 -6.41
N GLU A 141 -2.58 18.71 -7.05
CA GLU A 141 -1.48 19.17 -7.88
C GLU A 141 -0.20 19.40 -7.09
N GLU A 142 -0.29 19.86 -5.84
CA GLU A 142 0.87 20.04 -4.95
C GLU A 142 1.43 18.67 -4.53
N THR A 143 0.55 17.74 -4.15
CA THR A 143 0.90 16.34 -3.85
C THR A 143 1.59 15.66 -5.05
N ALA A 144 1.00 15.80 -6.25
CA ALA A 144 1.57 15.25 -7.49
C ALA A 144 2.89 15.93 -7.88
N GLY A 145 3.05 17.21 -7.59
CA GLY A 145 4.30 17.94 -7.75
C GLY A 145 5.41 17.38 -6.87
N ALA A 146 5.10 17.07 -5.60
CA ALA A 146 6.06 16.43 -4.70
C ALA A 146 6.49 15.04 -5.20
N MET A 147 5.55 14.22 -5.69
CA MET A 147 5.89 12.91 -6.27
C MET A 147 6.78 13.03 -7.51
N LYS A 148 6.51 14.02 -8.37
CA LYS A 148 7.38 14.32 -9.52
C LYS A 148 8.81 14.66 -9.10
N GLU A 149 8.98 15.51 -8.08
CA GLU A 149 10.29 15.84 -7.55
C GLU A 149 11.03 14.61 -6.99
N LEU A 150 10.31 13.70 -6.31
CA LEU A 150 10.90 12.45 -5.81
C LEU A 150 11.35 11.53 -6.94
N MET A 151 10.61 11.48 -8.06
CA MET A 151 11.03 10.76 -9.27
C MET A 151 12.28 11.40 -9.90
N GLU A 152 12.32 12.72 -10.01
CA GLU A 152 13.47 13.45 -10.53
C GLU A 152 14.74 13.28 -9.66
N GLN A 153 14.56 13.08 -8.34
CA GLN A 153 15.63 12.75 -7.41
C GLN A 153 16.04 11.28 -7.43
N GLY A 154 15.32 10.42 -8.15
CA GLY A 154 15.58 8.98 -8.19
C GLY A 154 15.19 8.22 -6.92
N LYS A 155 14.45 8.83 -6.00
CA LYS A 155 13.98 8.19 -4.75
C LYS A 155 12.81 7.25 -4.97
N ILE A 156 12.04 7.50 -6.02
CA ILE A 156 10.98 6.61 -6.50
C ILE A 156 11.09 6.52 -8.03
N THR A 157 10.73 5.36 -8.60
CA THR A 157 10.71 5.22 -10.07
C THR A 157 9.30 5.45 -10.63
N HIS A 158 8.28 5.09 -9.89
CA HIS A 158 6.87 5.21 -10.24
C HIS A 158 6.06 5.66 -9.04
N TRP A 159 4.87 6.21 -9.31
CA TRP A 159 3.96 6.60 -8.24
C TRP A 159 2.50 6.27 -8.54
N GLY A 160 1.69 6.26 -7.49
CA GLY A 160 0.27 5.93 -7.59
C GLY A 160 -0.60 6.61 -6.54
N LEU A 161 -1.90 6.36 -6.65
CA LEU A 161 -2.91 6.84 -5.71
C LEU A 161 -3.72 5.66 -5.18
N SER A 162 -4.18 5.74 -3.94
CA SER A 162 -5.10 4.76 -3.36
C SER A 162 -6.45 5.41 -3.05
N GLU A 163 -7.53 4.76 -3.48
CA GLU A 163 -8.94 5.17 -3.28
C GLU A 163 -9.25 6.59 -3.78
N ALA A 164 -8.68 6.96 -4.94
CA ALA A 164 -8.90 8.26 -5.57
C ALA A 164 -10.14 8.25 -6.49
N SER A 165 -10.82 9.39 -6.58
CA SER A 165 -11.88 9.62 -7.55
C SER A 165 -11.31 9.89 -8.96
N GLU A 166 -12.15 9.73 -10.00
CA GLU A 166 -11.76 10.06 -11.37
C GLU A 166 -11.24 11.50 -11.51
N GLU A 167 -11.92 12.48 -10.89
CA GLU A 167 -11.49 13.88 -10.91
C GLU A 167 -10.06 14.03 -10.37
N ILE A 168 -9.79 13.47 -9.22
CA ILE A 168 -8.46 13.50 -8.58
C ILE A 168 -7.41 12.82 -9.46
N ILE A 169 -7.73 11.65 -10.01
CA ILE A 169 -6.83 10.92 -10.91
C ILE A 169 -6.45 11.78 -12.12
N ARG A 170 -7.43 12.40 -12.80
CA ARG A 170 -7.18 13.23 -13.97
C ARG A 170 -6.34 14.47 -13.66
N ARG A 171 -6.60 15.12 -12.53
CA ARG A 171 -5.85 16.30 -12.09
C ARG A 171 -4.41 15.93 -11.73
N ALA A 172 -4.22 14.91 -10.95
CA ALA A 172 -2.90 14.41 -10.56
C ALA A 172 -2.07 13.98 -11.79
N HIS A 173 -2.68 13.21 -12.69
CA HIS A 173 -2.02 12.69 -13.90
C HIS A 173 -1.51 13.79 -14.85
N LYS A 174 -2.18 14.95 -14.87
CA LYS A 174 -1.74 16.13 -15.67
C LYS A 174 -0.44 16.74 -15.15
N VAL A 175 -0.18 16.67 -13.85
CA VAL A 175 1.04 17.20 -13.22
C VAL A 175 2.18 16.22 -13.32
N CYS A 176 1.91 14.97 -12.95
CA CYS A 176 2.85 13.86 -13.00
C CYS A 176 2.08 12.59 -13.43
N PRO A 177 2.45 11.93 -14.52
CA PRO A 177 1.74 10.73 -14.97
C PRO A 177 1.67 9.67 -13.87
N VAL A 178 0.44 9.31 -13.47
CA VAL A 178 0.17 8.28 -12.47
C VAL A 178 0.39 6.90 -13.10
N THR A 179 1.11 6.03 -12.42
CA THR A 179 1.41 4.66 -12.90
C THR A 179 0.31 3.68 -12.51
N ALA A 180 -0.17 3.75 -11.26
CA ALA A 180 -1.15 2.79 -10.77
C ALA A 180 -2.16 3.43 -9.81
N ILE A 181 -3.37 2.86 -9.79
CA ILE A 181 -4.37 3.10 -8.76
C ILE A 181 -4.52 1.82 -7.95
N GLN A 182 -4.43 1.95 -6.61
CA GLN A 182 -4.66 0.83 -5.70
C GLN A 182 -6.01 1.00 -4.98
N ASN A 183 -7.00 0.18 -5.34
CA ASN A 183 -8.33 0.27 -4.77
C ASN A 183 -8.82 -1.11 -4.29
N ARG A 184 -9.77 -1.09 -3.34
CA ARG A 184 -10.48 -2.29 -2.92
C ARG A 184 -11.24 -2.89 -4.11
N TYR A 185 -11.00 -4.17 -4.40
CA TYR A 185 -11.72 -4.85 -5.47
C TYR A 185 -11.80 -6.35 -5.19
N SER A 186 -13.01 -6.89 -5.24
CA SER A 186 -13.27 -8.31 -5.03
C SER A 186 -14.63 -8.67 -5.63
N MET A 187 -15.00 -9.95 -5.62
CA MET A 187 -16.36 -10.38 -5.97
C MET A 187 -17.44 -9.72 -5.10
N MET A 188 -17.08 -9.28 -3.88
CA MET A 188 -17.99 -8.64 -2.91
C MET A 188 -17.98 -7.11 -2.98
N TYR A 189 -17.04 -6.49 -3.72
CA TYR A 189 -16.90 -5.04 -3.79
C TYR A 189 -16.42 -4.60 -5.17
N ARG A 190 -17.32 -3.97 -5.95
CA ARG A 190 -17.10 -3.63 -7.36
C ARG A 190 -17.30 -2.13 -7.68
N ASP A 191 -17.40 -1.28 -6.68
CA ASP A 191 -17.76 0.15 -6.84
C ASP A 191 -16.76 0.94 -7.70
N TYR A 192 -15.51 0.44 -7.82
CA TYR A 192 -14.45 1.07 -8.59
C TYR A 192 -14.40 0.67 -10.08
N GLU A 193 -15.28 -0.22 -10.55
CA GLU A 193 -15.35 -0.56 -12.00
C GLU A 193 -15.63 0.65 -12.87
N LYS A 194 -16.33 1.64 -12.33
CA LYS A 194 -16.58 2.93 -13.00
C LYS A 194 -15.30 3.70 -13.37
N LEU A 195 -14.16 3.37 -12.75
CA LEU A 195 -12.87 3.99 -13.07
C LEU A 195 -12.15 3.29 -14.24
N PHE A 196 -12.51 2.06 -14.61
CA PHE A 196 -11.78 1.32 -15.63
C PHE A 196 -11.66 2.08 -16.96
N PRO A 197 -12.70 2.76 -17.49
CA PRO A 197 -12.55 3.52 -18.73
C PRO A 197 -11.50 4.64 -18.66
N VAL A 198 -11.43 5.39 -17.54
CA VAL A 198 -10.42 6.44 -17.39
C VAL A 198 -9.02 5.88 -17.18
N LEU A 199 -8.90 4.73 -16.50
CA LEU A 199 -7.61 4.07 -16.32
C LEU A 199 -7.04 3.56 -17.64
N GLU A 200 -7.89 2.98 -18.49
CA GLU A 200 -7.52 2.58 -19.86
C GLU A 200 -7.12 3.78 -20.71
N GLU A 201 -7.93 4.85 -20.72
CA GLU A 201 -7.65 6.12 -21.42
C GLU A 201 -6.26 6.67 -21.07
N LEU A 202 -5.95 6.73 -19.77
CA LEU A 202 -4.72 7.31 -19.24
C LEU A 202 -3.55 6.32 -19.17
N LYS A 203 -3.76 5.06 -19.49
CA LYS A 203 -2.79 3.96 -19.36
C LYS A 203 -2.28 3.83 -17.92
N ILE A 204 -3.19 3.79 -16.97
CA ILE A 204 -2.91 3.61 -15.54
C ILE A 204 -3.25 2.17 -15.15
N GLY A 205 -2.34 1.50 -14.45
CA GLY A 205 -2.58 0.15 -13.93
C GLY A 205 -3.57 0.15 -12.76
N PHE A 206 -4.30 -0.96 -12.61
CA PHE A 206 -5.20 -1.16 -11.47
C PHE A 206 -4.65 -2.27 -10.57
N VAL A 207 -4.44 -1.95 -9.30
CA VAL A 207 -3.99 -2.89 -8.26
C VAL A 207 -5.14 -3.12 -7.27
N ALA A 208 -5.61 -4.36 -7.19
CA ALA A 208 -6.69 -4.74 -6.31
C ALA A 208 -6.17 -5.08 -4.91
N PHE A 209 -6.58 -4.35 -3.87
CA PHE A 209 -6.36 -4.82 -2.51
C PHE A 209 -7.59 -5.55 -1.96
N SER A 210 -7.38 -6.45 -1.00
CA SER A 210 -8.41 -7.33 -0.41
C SER A 210 -9.22 -8.12 -1.44
N PRO A 211 -8.61 -8.76 -2.46
CA PRO A 211 -9.35 -9.49 -3.49
C PRO A 211 -10.13 -10.69 -2.94
N LEU A 212 -9.71 -11.22 -1.79
CA LEU A 212 -10.40 -12.30 -1.06
C LEU A 212 -11.36 -11.78 0.03
N ALA A 213 -11.76 -10.49 -0.04
CA ALA A 213 -12.66 -9.84 0.92
C ALA A 213 -12.21 -10.05 2.38
N ASN A 214 -10.92 -9.82 2.68
CA ASN A 214 -10.30 -10.00 4.00
C ASN A 214 -10.39 -11.45 4.52
N GLY A 215 -10.43 -12.43 3.62
CA GLY A 215 -10.53 -13.83 3.94
C GLY A 215 -11.94 -14.42 3.87
N LEU A 216 -12.99 -13.61 3.70
CA LEU A 216 -14.37 -14.10 3.59
C LEU A 216 -14.56 -15.10 2.45
N LEU A 217 -13.88 -14.89 1.31
CA LEU A 217 -13.98 -15.74 0.12
C LEU A 217 -13.09 -16.99 0.18
N THR A 218 -12.36 -17.21 1.27
CA THR A 218 -11.44 -18.37 1.37
C THR A 218 -12.09 -19.62 1.96
N ALA A 219 -13.31 -19.51 2.51
CA ALA A 219 -13.97 -20.53 3.31
C ALA A 219 -13.15 -21.00 4.54
N ALA A 220 -12.15 -20.21 4.98
CA ALA A 220 -11.34 -20.52 6.15
C ALA A 220 -12.04 -20.20 7.48
N TYR A 221 -13.13 -19.43 7.44
CA TYR A 221 -13.85 -18.95 8.62
C TYR A 221 -15.28 -19.43 8.60
N HIS A 222 -15.75 -19.95 9.74
CA HIS A 222 -17.06 -20.62 9.85
C HIS A 222 -18.00 -19.96 10.85
N SER A 223 -17.52 -18.99 11.65
CA SER A 223 -18.34 -18.29 12.64
C SER A 223 -17.91 -16.83 12.83
N HIS A 224 -18.84 -15.99 13.26
CA HIS A 224 -18.58 -14.57 13.53
C HIS A 224 -17.63 -14.33 14.73
N GLY A 225 -17.54 -15.25 15.67
CA GLY A 225 -16.71 -15.12 16.88
C GLY A 225 -15.20 -15.38 16.68
N GLU A 226 -14.77 -15.78 15.48
CA GLU A 226 -13.37 -16.14 15.24
C GLU A 226 -12.40 -14.93 15.24
N PHE A 227 -12.92 -13.71 15.14
CA PHE A 227 -12.15 -12.46 15.05
C PHE A 227 -12.15 -11.64 16.35
N GLU A 228 -12.66 -12.17 17.45
CA GLU A 228 -12.72 -11.45 18.74
C GLU A 228 -11.33 -11.27 19.40
N LYS A 229 -10.27 -11.68 18.72
CA LYS A 229 -8.90 -11.47 19.17
C LYS A 229 -8.56 -9.99 19.17
N LEU A 230 -7.93 -9.52 20.24
CA LEU A 230 -7.45 -8.14 20.36
C LEU A 230 -6.55 -7.78 19.15
N GLY A 231 -6.92 -6.72 18.45
CA GLY A 231 -6.17 -6.21 17.28
C GLY A 231 -6.57 -6.78 15.92
N ASP A 232 -7.49 -7.75 15.85
CA ASP A 232 -8.04 -8.18 14.56
C ASP A 232 -9.21 -7.26 14.15
N TYR A 233 -8.94 -6.37 13.17
CA TYR A 233 -9.90 -5.37 12.74
C TYR A 233 -11.14 -5.95 12.04
N ARG A 234 -11.12 -7.24 11.64
CA ARG A 234 -12.28 -7.93 11.07
C ARG A 234 -13.44 -8.02 12.06
N SER A 235 -13.16 -8.01 13.36
CA SER A 235 -14.19 -7.96 14.41
C SER A 235 -15.10 -6.74 14.31
N ALA A 236 -14.62 -5.63 13.72
CA ALA A 236 -15.39 -4.40 13.52
C ALA A 236 -15.94 -4.23 12.08
N MET A 237 -15.70 -5.20 11.20
CA MET A 237 -16.12 -5.10 9.81
C MET A 237 -17.52 -5.68 9.60
N PRO A 238 -18.46 -4.94 8.94
CA PRO A 238 -19.85 -5.39 8.78
C PRO A 238 -20.03 -6.76 8.14
N GLN A 239 -19.10 -7.19 7.28
CA GLN A 239 -19.18 -8.49 6.62
C GLN A 239 -18.80 -9.66 7.55
N PHE A 240 -18.31 -9.38 8.75
CA PHE A 240 -17.91 -10.39 9.75
C PHE A 240 -18.68 -10.25 11.08
N THR A 241 -19.63 -9.32 11.18
CA THR A 241 -20.46 -9.07 12.37
C THR A 241 -21.90 -9.50 12.19
#